data_f43b6aa4ce7f1dbe13b6f32aee6bdabe
#
_entry.id   f43b6aa4ce7f1dbe13b6f32aee6bdabe
#
_cell.length_a   1.000
_cell.length_b   1.000
_cell.length_c   1.000
_cell.angle_alpha   90.00
_cell.angle_beta   90.00
_cell.angle_gamma   90.00
#
_symmetry.space_group_name_H-M   'P 1'
#
loop_
_entity.id
_entity.type
_entity.pdbx_description
1 polymer ?
#
loop_
_entity_poly.entity_id
_entity_poly.type
_entity_poly.pdbx_seq_one_letter_code
_entity_poly.pdbx_strand_id
1 'polypeptide(L)' 'MPAFIIENIDFDFSDAEESLTQEKKDFITENAKGVWFVDREDDLNDFVSEVTGYPVDGMLYCPNQPHALTAYL' A
#
# COMPACT_ATOMS: atom_id res chain seq x y z
N MET A 1 -14.98 5.59 6.26
CA MET A 1 -14.10 4.81 5.39
C MET A 1 -13.05 4.10 6.21
N PRO A 2 -12.91 2.79 6.05
CA PRO A 2 -11.83 2.09 6.78
C PRO A 2 -10.46 2.58 6.33
N ALA A 3 -9.53 2.56 7.27
CA ALA A 3 -8.15 2.90 6.98
C ALA A 3 -7.26 1.68 7.22
N PHE A 4 -6.22 1.56 6.41
CA PHE A 4 -5.23 0.51 6.53
C PHE A 4 -3.85 1.12 6.53
N ILE A 5 -2.96 0.54 7.33
CA ILE A 5 -1.57 0.98 7.39
C ILE A 5 -0.73 -0.06 6.66
N ILE A 6 -0.07 0.36 5.60
CA ILE A 6 0.85 -0.50 4.87
C ILE A 6 2.22 -0.38 5.53
N GLU A 7 2.69 -1.49 6.09
CA GLU A 7 3.99 -1.54 6.77
C GLU A 7 5.11 -1.91 5.82
N ASN A 8 4.79 -2.75 4.83
CA ASN A 8 5.76 -3.14 3.81
C ASN A 8 5.02 -3.48 2.53
N ILE A 9 5.64 -3.26 1.39
CA ILE A 9 5.01 -3.50 0.11
C ILE A 9 6.06 -3.82 -0.94
N ASP A 10 5.73 -4.77 -1.81
CA ASP A 10 6.54 -5.13 -2.96
C ASP A 10 5.73 -4.90 -4.22
N PHE A 11 6.33 -4.19 -5.17
CA PHE A 11 5.72 -3.94 -6.48
C PHE A 11 6.36 -4.81 -7.54
N ASP A 12 5.58 -5.12 -8.57
CA ASP A 12 6.09 -5.78 -9.76
C ASP A 12 6.48 -4.69 -10.77
N PHE A 13 7.77 -4.46 -10.91
CA PHE A 13 8.30 -3.47 -11.83
C PHE A 13 8.79 -4.09 -13.14
N SER A 14 8.44 -5.34 -13.41
CA SER A 14 8.98 -6.06 -14.57
C SER A 14 8.70 -5.36 -15.90
N ASP A 15 7.52 -4.75 -16.03
CA ASP A 15 7.17 -4.05 -17.26
C ASP A 15 7.85 -2.69 -17.40
N ALA A 16 8.40 -2.15 -16.32
CA ALA A 16 9.03 -0.84 -16.30
C ALA A 16 10.52 -0.90 -15.95
N GLU A 17 11.10 -2.09 -15.97
CA GLU A 17 12.45 -2.34 -15.50
C GLU A 17 13.50 -1.48 -16.21
N GLU A 18 13.33 -1.26 -17.51
CA GLU A 18 14.29 -0.48 -18.30
C GLU A 18 14.20 1.02 -18.02
N SER A 19 13.03 1.50 -17.56
CA SER A 19 12.80 2.92 -17.34
C SER A 19 12.92 3.36 -15.89
N LEU A 20 13.04 2.40 -14.96
CA LEU A 20 13.13 2.70 -13.53
C LEU A 20 14.50 2.36 -12.96
N THR A 21 15.11 3.34 -12.32
CA THR A 21 16.32 3.10 -11.52
C THR A 21 15.91 2.50 -10.18
N GLN A 22 16.87 1.88 -9.50
CA GLN A 22 16.62 1.35 -8.15
C GLN A 22 16.17 2.45 -7.20
N GLU A 23 16.74 3.63 -7.34
CA GLU A 23 16.38 4.79 -6.54
C GLU A 23 14.90 5.17 -6.70
N LYS A 24 14.40 5.14 -7.93
CA LYS A 24 12.99 5.43 -8.20
C LYS A 24 12.08 4.34 -7.66
N LYS A 25 12.50 3.08 -7.77
CA LYS A 25 11.75 1.96 -7.21
C LYS A 25 11.62 2.09 -5.70
N ASP A 26 12.69 2.44 -5.04
CA ASP A 26 12.70 2.65 -3.59
C ASP A 26 11.80 3.82 -3.19
N PHE A 27 11.83 4.89 -3.98
CA PHE A 27 10.97 6.05 -3.75
C PHE A 27 9.50 5.67 -3.83
N ILE A 28 9.10 4.93 -4.86
CA ILE A 28 7.72 4.48 -5.03
C ILE A 28 7.31 3.60 -3.86
N THR A 29 8.17 2.66 -3.48
CA THR A 29 7.89 1.73 -2.39
C THR A 29 7.70 2.48 -1.06
N GLU A 30 8.59 3.42 -0.75
CA GLU A 30 8.51 4.18 0.49
C GLU A 30 7.26 5.06 0.54
N ASN A 31 6.88 5.65 -0.58
CA ASN A 31 5.68 6.49 -0.64
C ASN A 31 4.39 5.69 -0.54
N ALA A 32 4.43 4.41 -0.84
CA ALA A 32 3.27 3.54 -0.72
C ALA A 32 3.05 3.06 0.71
N LYS A 33 4.04 3.21 1.59
CA LYS A 33 3.88 2.86 2.99
C LYS A 33 3.10 3.96 3.71
N GLY A 34 2.33 3.57 4.72
CA GLY A 34 1.56 4.53 5.49
C GLY A 34 0.07 4.23 5.43
N VAL A 35 -0.74 5.23 5.69
CA VAL A 35 -2.18 5.08 5.84
C VAL A 35 -2.90 5.27 4.51
N TRP A 36 -3.77 4.31 4.21
CA TRP A 36 -4.62 4.35 3.01
C TRP A 36 -6.07 4.17 3.41
N PHE A 37 -6.95 4.90 2.73
CA PHE A 37 -8.39 4.85 2.97
C PHE A 37 -9.08 4.15 1.80
N VAL A 38 -9.71 3.02 2.06
CA VAL A 38 -10.47 2.27 1.05
C VAL A 38 -11.73 1.72 1.71
N ASP A 39 -12.74 1.44 0.90
CA ASP A 39 -14.03 0.93 1.41
C ASP A 39 -13.92 -0.51 1.90
N ARG A 40 -13.08 -1.30 1.25
CA ARG A 40 -12.91 -2.72 1.56
C ARG A 40 -11.44 -3.07 1.58
N GLU A 41 -11.11 -4.06 2.40
CA GLU A 41 -9.77 -4.61 2.44
C GLU A 41 -9.32 -5.12 1.06
N ASP A 42 -10.22 -5.77 0.34
CA ASP A 42 -9.92 -6.33 -0.99
C ASP A 42 -9.58 -5.25 -2.01
N ASP A 43 -10.07 -4.04 -1.81
CA ASP A 43 -9.83 -2.92 -2.72
C ASP A 43 -8.46 -2.27 -2.48
N LEU A 44 -7.81 -2.55 -1.36
CA LEU A 44 -6.55 -1.92 -0.99
C LEU A 44 -5.47 -2.17 -2.04
N ASN A 45 -5.30 -3.42 -2.44
CA ASN A 45 -4.31 -3.80 -3.45
C ASN A 45 -4.56 -3.07 -4.77
N ASP A 46 -5.80 -3.10 -5.25
CA ASP A 46 -6.17 -2.48 -6.52
C ASP A 46 -6.01 -0.97 -6.46
N PHE A 47 -6.38 -0.36 -5.35
CA PHE A 47 -6.28 1.08 -5.18
C PHE A 47 -4.82 1.55 -5.17
N VAL A 48 -3.97 0.85 -4.43
CA VAL A 48 -2.54 1.16 -4.38
C VAL A 48 -1.91 1.00 -5.76
N SER A 49 -2.26 -0.08 -6.46
CA SER A 49 -1.77 -0.34 -7.81
C SER A 49 -2.19 0.76 -8.78
N GLU A 50 -3.44 1.22 -8.68
CA GLU A 50 -3.97 2.29 -9.55
C GLU A 50 -3.27 3.62 -9.28
N VAL A 51 -3.09 3.98 -8.02
CA VAL A 51 -2.48 5.26 -7.64
C VAL A 51 -1.01 5.30 -8.00
N THR A 52 -0.29 4.20 -7.79
CA THR A 52 1.15 4.15 -8.08
C THR A 52 1.45 3.86 -9.55
N GLY A 53 0.52 3.22 -10.26
CA GLY A 53 0.72 2.84 -11.65
C GLY A 53 1.45 1.52 -11.84
N TYR A 54 1.70 0.77 -10.76
CA TYR A 54 2.43 -0.50 -10.83
C TYR A 54 1.67 -1.60 -10.09
N PRO A 55 1.67 -2.83 -10.61
CA PRO A 55 1.04 -3.95 -9.90
C PRO A 55 1.72 -4.21 -8.56
N VAL A 56 0.93 -4.55 -7.57
CA VAL A 56 1.43 -4.93 -6.26
C VAL A 56 1.67 -6.44 -6.23
N ASP A 57 2.89 -6.83 -5.93
CA ASP A 57 3.26 -8.24 -5.84
C ASP A 57 2.97 -8.82 -4.46
N GLY A 58 3.12 -8.00 -3.42
CA GLY A 58 2.79 -8.40 -2.07
C GLY A 58 2.79 -7.19 -1.15
N MET A 59 2.06 -7.28 -0.04
CA MET A 59 2.09 -6.22 0.95
C MET A 59 1.79 -6.78 2.34
N LEU A 60 2.41 -6.16 3.32
CA LEU A 60 2.14 -6.38 4.73
C LEU A 60 1.42 -5.15 5.26
N TYR A 61 0.20 -5.33 5.71
CA TYR A 61 -0.63 -4.23 6.19
C TYR A 61 -1.48 -4.66 7.36
N CYS A 62 -2.00 -3.68 8.09
CA CYS A 62 -2.92 -3.92 9.18
C CYS A 62 -4.04 -2.88 9.16
N PRO A 63 -5.23 -3.23 9.65
CA PRO A 63 -6.31 -2.26 9.77
C PRO A 63 -5.96 -1.19 10.80
N ASN A 64 -6.27 0.06 10.47
CA ASN A 64 -6.18 1.15 11.41
C ASN A 64 -7.60 1.41 11.93
N GLN A 65 -7.93 0.81 13.06
CA GLN A 65 -9.28 0.89 13.64
C GLN A 65 -9.23 1.55 15.02
N PRO A 66 -9.25 2.88 15.05
CA PRO A 66 -9.19 3.60 16.33
C PRO A 66 -10.28 3.21 17.31
N HIS A 67 -11.46 2.86 16.81
CA HIS A 67 -12.57 2.44 17.67
C HIS A 67 -12.28 1.14 18.41
N ALA A 68 -11.37 0.32 17.90
CA ALA A 68 -10.96 -0.88 18.62
C ALA A 68 -10.27 -0.54 19.94
N LEU A 69 -9.62 0.61 20.01
CA LEU A 69 -9.00 1.09 21.24
C LEU A 69 -10.05 1.54 22.25
N THR A 70 -11.13 2.14 21.78
CA THR A 70 -12.19 2.59 22.66
C THR A 70 -12.98 1.44 23.28
N ALA A 71 -12.90 0.26 22.66
CA ALA A 71 -13.56 -0.92 23.20
C ALA A 71 -12.97 -1.36 24.53
N TYR A 72 -11.77 -0.90 24.86
CA TYR A 72 -11.12 -1.23 26.12
C TYR A 72 -11.40 -0.20 27.22
N LEU A 73 -12.08 0.84 26.89
CA LEU A 73 -12.42 1.88 27.83
C LEU A 73 -13.81 1.67 28.40
#